data_9fa5166e3cb09c8359c63539077e542e
#
_entry.id   9fa5166e3cb09c8359c63539077e542e
#
_cell.length_a   1.000
_cell.length_b   1.000
_cell.length_c   1.000
_cell.angle_alpha   90.00
_cell.angle_beta   90.00
_cell.angle_gamma   90.00
#
_symmetry.space_group_name_H-M   'P 1'
#
loop_
_entity.id
_entity.type
_entity.pdbx_description
1 polymer ?
#
loop_
_entity_poly.entity_id
_entity_poly.type
_entity_poly.pdbx_seq_one_letter_code
_entity_poly.pdbx_strand_id
1 'polypeptide(L)'
;HLSIRRQRQMCIRDSVSPVGDQGAVLPRVAALKAGLPQTVAGVQLNRFCASGLEAVNQAAARIRSGWESLLVAGGVESMSRVPMGSDGGAWAMDPATSLATDFVPQGVSADLIATREGFSRAELDRFAAQSHRRAAAAWQEGRFARSVVPVTDMNGMTVLDRDETIRPDSSVETLATLKPSFEALGREAGFDAVALEKYSSLAGIEHLHHPGNSSGIVDGAALTLIGSEEAGRRAGMSPRARIVSAAVVGSEPTIMLTGPTPACRKALEVAGMTAADIDLVEINEAFAAVPLLLMKEMGWTEEQTNVNGGAIAMGHPLGATGAMILGTLVDELERRDLRTGIATLCIGAGMGVATIVERV
;
A
#
# COMPACT_ATOMS: atom_id res chain seq x y z
N HIS A 1 -11.33 -2.17 35.16
CA HIS A 1 -9.95 -1.63 35.08
C HIS A 1 -8.83 -2.64 35.40
N LEU A 2 -9.11 -3.83 35.98
CA LEU A 2 -8.10 -4.82 36.36
C LEU A 2 -7.83 -5.90 35.29
N SER A 3 -8.68 -6.09 34.31
CA SER A 3 -8.52 -7.14 33.27
C SER A 3 -7.54 -6.77 32.15
N ILE A 4 -7.34 -5.47 31.87
CA ILE A 4 -6.43 -4.99 30.83
C ILE A 4 -4.95 -5.13 31.22
N ARG A 5 -4.64 -5.28 32.51
CA ARG A 5 -3.25 -5.34 33.03
C ARG A 5 -2.48 -6.63 32.71
N ARG A 6 -3.13 -7.67 32.18
CA ARG A 6 -2.48 -8.96 31.85
C ARG A 6 -2.29 -9.20 30.34
N GLN A 7 -2.75 -8.30 29.49
CA GLN A 7 -2.56 -8.44 28.04
C GLN A 7 -1.30 -7.72 27.62
N ARG A 8 -0.33 -8.46 27.14
CA ARG A 8 0.82 -7.92 26.41
C ARG A 8 0.31 -7.39 25.09
N GLN A 9 0.14 -6.09 24.99
CA GLN A 9 -0.13 -5.43 23.73
C GLN A 9 1.21 -5.13 23.09
N MET A 10 1.38 -5.50 21.83
CA MET A 10 2.54 -5.17 21.03
C MET A 10 2.09 -4.21 19.94
N CYS A 11 2.83 -3.11 19.73
CA CYS A 11 2.65 -2.25 18.56
C CYS A 11 3.63 -2.71 17.48
N ILE A 12 3.10 -3.13 16.33
CA ILE A 12 3.89 -3.38 15.14
C ILE A 12 3.63 -2.19 14.21
N ARG A 13 4.66 -1.38 13.97
CA ARG A 13 4.56 -0.17 13.17
C ARG A 13 5.74 -0.10 12.22
N ASP A 14 5.52 0.48 11.03
CA ASP A 14 6.51 0.42 9.99
C ASP A 14 6.72 1.74 9.23
N SER A 15 7.90 1.87 8.64
CA SER A 15 8.26 2.87 7.65
C SER A 15 9.26 2.28 6.65
N VAL A 16 9.31 2.82 5.44
CA VAL A 16 10.26 2.36 4.40
C VAL A 16 11.70 2.70 4.75
N SER A 17 11.92 3.85 5.37
CA SER A 17 13.25 4.31 5.80
C SER A 17 13.28 4.44 7.32
N PRO A 18 13.61 3.38 8.09
CA PRO A 18 13.57 3.37 9.55
C PRO A 18 14.77 4.09 10.18
N VAL A 19 15.02 5.33 9.74
CA VAL A 19 16.11 6.19 10.21
C VAL A 19 15.59 7.57 10.62
N GLY A 20 16.41 8.39 11.27
CA GLY A 20 16.01 9.71 11.72
C GLY A 20 14.75 9.67 12.57
N ASP A 21 13.78 10.51 12.27
CA ASP A 21 12.49 10.61 12.98
C ASP A 21 11.63 9.35 12.87
N GLN A 22 11.90 8.48 11.92
CA GLN A 22 11.21 7.20 11.72
C GLN A 22 11.97 6.01 12.33
N GLY A 23 13.13 6.25 12.94
CA GLY A 23 13.99 5.23 13.55
C GLY A 23 13.67 4.90 15.00
N ALA A 24 14.63 4.23 15.66
CA ALA A 24 14.64 3.96 17.10
C ALA A 24 13.39 3.25 17.64
N VAL A 25 12.86 2.27 16.90
CA VAL A 25 11.64 1.53 17.27
C VAL A 25 10.47 2.49 17.53
N LEU A 26 10.17 3.34 16.56
CA LEU A 26 9.12 4.34 16.63
C LEU A 26 7.77 3.84 17.21
N PRO A 27 7.32 2.57 16.98
CA PRO A 27 6.11 2.04 17.61
C PRO A 27 6.12 2.11 19.13
N ARG A 28 7.26 1.81 19.74
CA ARG A 28 7.40 1.88 21.21
C ARG A 28 7.30 3.33 21.70
N VAL A 29 7.96 4.24 21.03
CA VAL A 29 7.93 5.67 21.38
C VAL A 29 6.52 6.23 21.22
N ALA A 30 5.83 5.90 20.11
CA ALA A 30 4.45 6.30 19.85
C ALA A 30 3.48 5.75 20.92
N ALA A 31 3.62 4.48 21.32
CA ALA A 31 2.80 3.88 22.35
C ALA A 31 2.95 4.61 23.70
N LEU A 32 4.19 4.94 24.09
CA LEU A 32 4.46 5.69 25.32
C LEU A 32 3.90 7.11 25.26
N LYS A 33 4.10 7.81 24.13
CA LYS A 33 3.56 9.16 23.91
C LYS A 33 2.03 9.18 23.94
N ALA A 34 1.39 8.11 23.43
CA ALA A 34 -0.06 7.94 23.48
C ALA A 34 -0.60 7.54 24.86
N GLY A 35 0.26 7.42 25.87
CA GLY A 35 -0.13 7.03 27.24
C GLY A 35 -0.52 5.56 27.39
N LEU A 36 -0.13 4.70 26.44
CA LEU A 36 -0.34 3.25 26.62
C LEU A 36 0.52 2.70 27.76
N PRO A 37 0.11 1.60 28.41
CA PRO A 37 0.87 1.02 29.52
C PRO A 37 2.32 0.73 29.15
N GLN A 38 3.23 0.91 30.11
CA GLN A 38 4.66 0.64 29.91
C GLN A 38 4.97 -0.83 29.57
N THR A 39 4.02 -1.72 29.77
CA THR A 39 4.11 -3.14 29.40
C THR A 39 3.89 -3.39 27.91
N VAL A 40 3.43 -2.38 27.14
CA VAL A 40 3.25 -2.49 25.70
C VAL A 40 4.61 -2.43 25.01
N ALA A 41 5.05 -3.53 24.44
CA ALA A 41 6.27 -3.60 23.64
C ALA A 41 6.03 -3.00 22.25
N GLY A 42 7.11 -2.67 21.53
CA GLY A 42 7.05 -2.24 20.13
C GLY A 42 8.05 -3.03 19.28
N VAL A 43 7.72 -3.24 18.02
CA VAL A 43 8.63 -3.77 17.01
C VAL A 43 8.47 -2.96 15.73
N GLN A 44 9.56 -2.72 15.04
CA GLN A 44 9.60 -2.06 13.76
C GLN A 44 10.12 -3.06 12.71
N LEU A 45 9.47 -3.10 11.57
CA LEU A 45 9.87 -3.95 10.44
C LEU A 45 9.88 -3.13 9.15
N ASN A 46 10.50 -3.63 8.08
CA ASN A 46 10.51 -2.99 6.78
C ASN A 46 10.21 -4.02 5.69
N ARG A 47 9.21 -3.71 4.86
CA ARG A 47 8.89 -4.40 3.61
C ARG A 47 8.51 -3.37 2.54
N PHE A 48 9.27 -2.29 2.48
CA PHE A 48 9.01 -1.16 1.56
C PHE A 48 7.53 -0.74 1.56
N CYS A 49 6.93 -0.56 0.40
CA CYS A 49 5.55 -0.08 0.23
C CYS A 49 4.48 -0.92 0.95
N ALA A 50 4.79 -2.18 1.27
CA ALA A 50 3.84 -3.08 1.90
C ALA A 50 4.00 -3.18 3.43
N SER A 51 4.88 -2.42 4.01
CA SER A 51 5.21 -2.50 5.44
C SER A 51 3.99 -2.50 6.34
N GLY A 52 3.04 -1.60 6.13
CA GLY A 52 1.81 -1.52 6.93
C GLY A 52 0.92 -2.77 6.82
N LEU A 53 0.78 -3.36 5.63
CA LEU A 53 0.00 -4.59 5.46
C LEU A 53 0.75 -5.81 6.02
N GLU A 54 2.07 -5.84 5.89
CA GLU A 54 2.92 -6.86 6.52
C GLU A 54 2.82 -6.81 8.04
N ALA A 55 2.80 -5.61 8.63
CA ALA A 55 2.59 -5.44 10.07
C ALA A 55 1.26 -6.07 10.52
N VAL A 56 0.18 -5.85 9.77
CA VAL A 56 -1.14 -6.46 10.00
C VAL A 56 -1.07 -7.98 9.87
N ASN A 57 -0.43 -8.50 8.82
CA ASN A 57 -0.30 -9.94 8.58
C ASN A 57 0.49 -10.64 9.67
N GLN A 58 1.59 -10.05 10.13
CA GLN A 58 2.37 -10.58 11.25
C GLN A 58 1.61 -10.51 12.57
N ALA A 59 0.83 -9.45 12.81
CA ALA A 59 -0.06 -9.38 13.98
C ALA A 59 -1.09 -10.52 13.96
N ALA A 60 -1.73 -10.75 12.82
CA ALA A 60 -2.68 -11.86 12.66
C ALA A 60 -2.03 -13.22 12.87
N ALA A 61 -0.81 -13.43 12.35
CA ALA A 61 -0.07 -14.67 12.55
C ALA A 61 0.28 -14.92 14.03
N ARG A 62 0.72 -13.90 14.76
CA ARG A 62 1.03 -13.97 16.21
C ARG A 62 -0.22 -14.27 17.04
N ILE A 63 -1.37 -13.70 16.69
CA ILE A 63 -2.64 -13.98 17.36
C ILE A 63 -3.08 -15.41 17.07
N ARG A 64 -3.00 -15.87 15.81
CA ARG A 64 -3.33 -17.26 15.43
C ARG A 64 -2.42 -18.30 16.11
N SER A 65 -1.15 -17.95 16.35
CA SER A 65 -0.22 -18.82 17.07
C SER A 65 -0.48 -18.91 18.57
N GLY A 66 -1.35 -18.04 19.12
CA GLY A 66 -1.65 -17.97 20.55
C GLY A 66 -0.58 -17.23 21.38
N TRP A 67 0.45 -16.66 20.76
CA TRP A 67 1.48 -15.92 21.50
C TRP A 67 0.97 -14.56 21.99
N GLU A 68 0.08 -13.95 21.22
CA GLU A 68 -0.53 -12.66 21.54
C GLU A 68 -2.06 -12.76 21.38
N SER A 69 -2.79 -11.81 21.97
CA SER A 69 -4.24 -11.81 21.91
C SER A 69 -4.83 -10.52 21.35
N LEU A 70 -4.06 -9.41 21.44
CA LEU A 70 -4.48 -8.09 20.93
C LEU A 70 -3.24 -7.29 20.56
N LEU A 71 -3.21 -6.75 19.33
CA LEU A 71 -2.09 -6.02 18.75
C LEU A 71 -2.59 -4.79 18.01
N VAL A 72 -1.85 -3.68 18.12
CA VAL A 72 -1.99 -2.54 17.22
C VAL A 72 -0.97 -2.71 16.09
N ALA A 73 -1.42 -2.70 14.86
CA ALA A 73 -0.59 -2.88 13.68
C ALA A 73 -0.86 -1.78 12.64
N GLY A 74 0.15 -1.37 11.92
CA GLY A 74 0.01 -0.35 10.87
C GLY A 74 1.34 0.26 10.49
N GLY A 75 1.33 1.45 9.94
CA GLY A 75 2.53 2.12 9.47
C GLY A 75 2.48 3.64 9.52
N VAL A 76 3.61 4.23 9.30
CA VAL A 76 3.81 5.67 9.19
C VAL A 76 4.87 5.95 8.12
N GLU A 77 4.67 7.00 7.40
CA GLU A 77 5.71 7.55 6.53
C GLU A 77 5.69 9.07 6.65
N SER A 78 6.85 9.67 6.81
CA SER A 78 7.03 11.13 6.84
C SER A 78 8.10 11.51 5.82
N MET A 79 7.72 11.46 4.54
CA MET A 79 8.60 11.74 3.41
C MET A 79 9.11 13.19 3.41
N SER A 80 8.35 14.12 4.03
CA SER A 80 8.77 15.50 4.21
C SER A 80 9.96 15.66 5.17
N ARG A 81 10.16 14.70 6.09
CA ARG A 81 11.23 14.73 7.11
C ARG A 81 12.33 13.70 6.88
N VAL A 82 11.96 12.53 6.37
CA VAL A 82 12.87 11.42 6.06
C VAL A 82 12.70 11.05 4.59
N PRO A 83 13.48 11.62 3.68
CA PRO A 83 13.38 11.34 2.26
C PRO A 83 13.59 9.85 1.94
N MET A 84 12.92 9.37 0.89
CA MET A 84 13.07 8.01 0.40
C MET A 84 14.53 7.69 0.10
N GLY A 85 15.02 6.51 0.51
CA GLY A 85 16.41 6.10 0.34
C GLY A 85 17.37 6.61 1.41
N SER A 86 16.90 7.32 2.45
CA SER A 86 17.74 7.80 3.55
C SER A 86 18.39 6.68 4.35
N ASP A 87 17.85 5.47 4.29
CA ASP A 87 18.38 4.25 4.91
C ASP A 87 19.49 3.59 4.06
N GLY A 88 19.72 4.05 2.83
CA GLY A 88 20.73 3.51 1.92
C GLY A 88 20.34 2.12 1.39
N GLY A 89 21.31 1.24 1.27
CA GLY A 89 21.11 -0.13 0.85
C GLY A 89 21.88 -0.51 -0.42
N ALA A 90 22.45 -1.69 -0.42
CA ALA A 90 23.32 -2.16 -1.49
C ALA A 90 22.60 -2.28 -2.84
N TRP A 91 21.30 -2.58 -2.82
CA TRP A 91 20.54 -2.90 -4.03
C TRP A 91 20.65 -1.81 -5.12
N ALA A 92 20.51 -0.54 -4.74
CA ALA A 92 20.63 0.59 -5.67
C ALA A 92 21.96 1.34 -5.57
N MET A 93 22.71 1.18 -4.46
CA MET A 93 23.88 2.01 -4.15
C MET A 93 25.22 1.29 -4.38
N ASP A 94 25.23 -0.04 -4.40
CA ASP A 94 26.42 -0.81 -4.71
C ASP A 94 26.38 -1.28 -6.17
N PRO A 95 27.33 -0.85 -7.04
CA PRO A 95 27.30 -1.16 -8.46
C PRO A 95 27.33 -2.67 -8.76
N ALA A 96 28.06 -3.46 -7.97
CA ALA A 96 28.13 -4.91 -8.17
C ALA A 96 26.78 -5.59 -7.87
N THR A 97 26.12 -5.19 -6.80
CA THR A 97 24.79 -5.69 -6.42
C THR A 97 23.72 -5.22 -7.42
N SER A 98 23.77 -3.96 -7.82
CA SER A 98 22.85 -3.37 -8.81
C SER A 98 22.94 -4.14 -10.14
N LEU A 99 24.15 -4.37 -10.64
CA LEU A 99 24.38 -5.16 -11.87
C LEU A 99 23.92 -6.60 -11.72
N ALA A 100 24.25 -7.26 -10.61
CA ALA A 100 23.90 -8.67 -10.38
C ALA A 100 22.37 -8.91 -10.22
N THR A 101 21.60 -7.85 -9.97
CA THR A 101 20.14 -7.92 -9.78
C THR A 101 19.36 -7.25 -10.90
N ASP A 102 20.01 -6.82 -11.98
CA ASP A 102 19.41 -6.09 -13.10
C ASP A 102 18.53 -4.94 -12.60
N PHE A 103 19.09 -4.13 -11.68
CA PHE A 103 18.36 -3.04 -11.02
C PHE A 103 17.95 -1.97 -12.03
N VAL A 104 16.66 -1.58 -11.97
CA VAL A 104 16.15 -0.38 -12.63
C VAL A 104 15.27 0.40 -11.65
N PRO A 105 15.18 1.75 -11.77
CA PRO A 105 14.27 2.55 -10.96
C PRO A 105 12.80 2.17 -11.21
N GLN A 106 11.96 2.23 -10.17
CA GLN A 106 10.55 1.82 -10.21
C GLN A 106 9.75 2.44 -11.37
N GLY A 107 10.00 3.70 -11.72
CA GLY A 107 9.30 4.36 -12.81
C GLY A 107 9.62 3.74 -14.17
N VAL A 108 10.88 3.31 -14.37
CA VAL A 108 11.27 2.55 -15.58
C VAL A 108 10.62 1.16 -15.58
N SER A 109 10.51 0.51 -14.42
CA SER A 109 9.76 -0.75 -14.28
C SER A 109 8.28 -0.58 -14.63
N ALA A 110 7.66 0.53 -14.23
CA ALA A 110 6.26 0.83 -14.57
C ALA A 110 6.07 1.03 -16.08
N ASP A 111 6.98 1.78 -16.72
CA ASP A 111 7.00 1.97 -18.18
C ASP A 111 7.26 0.66 -18.92
N LEU A 112 8.12 -0.21 -18.39
CA LEU A 112 8.34 -1.57 -18.90
C LEU A 112 7.05 -2.41 -18.85
N ILE A 113 6.28 -2.34 -17.75
CA ILE A 113 4.96 -3.01 -17.67
C ILE A 113 4.05 -2.47 -18.76
N ALA A 114 3.90 -1.13 -18.85
CA ALA A 114 3.01 -0.51 -19.84
C ALA A 114 3.38 -0.92 -21.26
N THR A 115 4.68 -0.91 -21.59
CA THR A 115 5.19 -1.33 -22.90
C THR A 115 4.90 -2.80 -23.18
N ARG A 116 5.21 -3.69 -22.23
CA ARG A 116 5.01 -5.14 -22.38
C ARG A 116 3.56 -5.52 -22.56
N GLU A 117 2.68 -4.86 -21.83
CA GLU A 117 1.24 -5.13 -21.86
C GLU A 117 0.48 -4.38 -22.95
N GLY A 118 1.14 -3.43 -23.62
CA GLY A 118 0.55 -2.60 -24.66
C GLY A 118 -0.42 -1.53 -24.14
N PHE A 119 -0.25 -1.09 -22.87
CA PHE A 119 -1.08 -0.02 -22.32
C PHE A 119 -0.71 1.31 -22.95
N SER A 120 -1.70 2.00 -23.48
CA SER A 120 -1.53 3.35 -24.05
C SER A 120 -1.47 4.41 -22.96
N ARG A 121 -0.86 5.55 -23.27
CA ARG A 121 -0.88 6.74 -22.42
C ARG A 121 -2.30 7.14 -22.02
N ALA A 122 -3.25 7.09 -22.95
CA ALA A 122 -4.64 7.45 -22.70
C ALA A 122 -5.34 6.51 -21.71
N GLU A 123 -5.03 5.22 -21.72
CA GLU A 123 -5.56 4.26 -20.74
C GLU A 123 -5.02 4.53 -19.35
N LEU A 124 -3.71 4.80 -19.21
CA LEU A 124 -3.08 5.15 -17.94
C LEU A 124 -3.68 6.45 -17.36
N ASP A 125 -3.84 7.48 -18.21
CA ASP A 125 -4.40 8.77 -17.81
C ASP A 125 -5.90 8.68 -17.49
N ARG A 126 -6.67 7.85 -18.20
CA ARG A 126 -8.07 7.57 -17.90
C ARG A 126 -8.23 6.94 -16.52
N PHE A 127 -7.40 5.94 -16.20
CA PHE A 127 -7.39 5.30 -14.88
C PHE A 127 -7.06 6.33 -13.79
N ALA A 128 -6.05 7.16 -13.99
CA ALA A 128 -5.66 8.20 -13.05
C ALA A 128 -6.77 9.23 -12.80
N ALA A 129 -7.38 9.74 -13.87
CA ALA A 129 -8.53 10.65 -13.77
C ALA A 129 -9.71 10.02 -13.03
N GLN A 130 -9.95 8.72 -13.23
CA GLN A 130 -10.98 7.99 -12.50
C GLN A 130 -10.67 7.86 -11.02
N SER A 131 -9.40 7.58 -10.63
CA SER A 131 -8.98 7.55 -9.23
C SER A 131 -9.29 8.88 -8.53
N HIS A 132 -8.95 10.02 -9.14
CA HIS A 132 -9.27 11.33 -8.61
C HIS A 132 -10.77 11.60 -8.47
N ARG A 133 -11.57 11.26 -9.48
CA ARG A 133 -13.04 11.42 -9.40
C ARG A 133 -13.66 10.58 -8.28
N ARG A 134 -13.21 9.33 -8.14
CA ARG A 134 -13.68 8.42 -7.10
C ARG A 134 -13.31 8.92 -5.70
N ALA A 135 -12.06 9.36 -5.52
CA ALA A 135 -11.60 9.92 -4.24
C ALA A 135 -12.39 11.17 -3.87
N ALA A 136 -12.62 12.08 -4.81
CA ALA A 136 -13.43 13.28 -4.58
C ALA A 136 -14.87 12.94 -4.17
N ALA A 137 -15.52 12.00 -4.87
CA ALA A 137 -16.87 11.55 -4.52
C ALA A 137 -16.89 10.89 -3.14
N ALA A 138 -15.91 10.04 -2.81
CA ALA A 138 -15.81 9.37 -1.51
C ALA A 138 -15.70 10.39 -0.36
N TRP A 139 -14.91 11.45 -0.53
CA TRP A 139 -14.82 12.54 0.44
C TRP A 139 -16.11 13.35 0.56
N GLN A 140 -16.73 13.70 -0.57
CA GLN A 140 -18.01 14.45 -0.55
C GLN A 140 -19.15 13.67 0.11
N GLU A 141 -19.19 12.37 -0.08
CA GLU A 141 -20.18 11.47 0.52
C GLU A 141 -19.84 11.04 1.95
N GLY A 142 -18.72 11.48 2.51
CA GLY A 142 -18.30 11.17 3.87
C GLY A 142 -17.90 9.71 4.09
N ARG A 143 -17.48 8.97 3.04
CA ARG A 143 -17.11 7.55 3.14
C ARG A 143 -15.90 7.32 4.06
N PHE A 144 -15.05 8.32 4.25
CA PHE A 144 -13.87 8.28 5.12
C PHE A 144 -14.12 8.82 6.55
N ALA A 145 -15.33 9.30 6.85
CA ALA A 145 -15.63 9.97 8.13
C ALA A 145 -15.39 9.10 9.38
N ARG A 146 -15.40 7.76 9.24
CA ARG A 146 -15.19 6.81 10.35
C ARG A 146 -13.73 6.41 10.54
N SER A 147 -12.89 6.58 9.53
CA SER A 147 -11.50 6.09 9.51
C SER A 147 -10.47 7.20 9.54
N VAL A 148 -10.78 8.38 8.98
CA VAL A 148 -9.85 9.52 9.01
C VAL A 148 -9.88 10.20 10.37
N VAL A 149 -8.69 10.37 10.95
CA VAL A 149 -8.47 11.10 12.20
C VAL A 149 -7.81 12.44 11.86
N PRO A 150 -8.45 13.58 12.14
CA PRO A 150 -7.85 14.88 11.91
C PRO A 150 -6.54 15.06 12.69
N VAL A 151 -5.56 15.69 12.08
CA VAL A 151 -4.33 16.10 12.74
C VAL A 151 -4.58 17.44 13.42
N THR A 152 -4.30 17.50 14.71
CA THR A 152 -4.45 18.73 15.52
C THR A 152 -3.09 19.19 16.06
N ASP A 153 -2.97 20.49 16.29
CA ASP A 153 -1.84 21.07 17.01
C ASP A 153 -1.95 20.82 18.53
N MET A 154 -0.96 21.31 19.29
CA MET A 154 -0.94 21.17 20.76
C MET A 154 -2.10 21.90 21.48
N ASN A 155 -2.77 22.84 20.81
CA ASN A 155 -3.91 23.58 21.33
C ASN A 155 -5.26 22.93 20.94
N GLY A 156 -5.21 21.82 20.18
CA GLY A 156 -6.39 21.13 19.68
C GLY A 156 -7.01 21.73 18.41
N MET A 157 -6.34 22.69 17.78
CA MET A 157 -6.79 23.24 16.49
C MET A 157 -6.47 22.26 15.37
N THR A 158 -7.46 22.02 14.50
CA THR A 158 -7.26 21.16 13.33
C THR A 158 -6.26 21.78 12.36
N VAL A 159 -5.19 21.07 12.07
CA VAL A 159 -4.15 21.43 11.09
C VAL A 159 -4.47 20.80 9.74
N LEU A 160 -4.95 19.54 9.75
CA LEU A 160 -5.27 18.79 8.54
C LEU A 160 -6.41 17.81 8.85
N ASP A 161 -7.46 17.81 8.02
CA ASP A 161 -8.64 16.94 8.19
C ASP A 161 -9.00 16.13 6.93
N ARG A 162 -8.26 16.31 5.84
CA ARG A 162 -8.53 15.67 4.54
C ARG A 162 -7.26 15.50 3.70
N ASP A 163 -7.35 14.68 2.67
CA ASP A 163 -6.28 14.57 1.65
C ASP A 163 -6.26 15.82 0.76
N GLU A 164 -5.09 16.45 0.63
CA GLU A 164 -4.89 17.71 -0.10
C GLU A 164 -4.53 17.48 -1.58
N THR A 165 -4.22 16.23 -1.97
CA THR A 165 -3.70 15.89 -3.30
C THR A 165 -4.78 15.60 -4.32
N ILE A 166 -6.04 15.46 -3.89
CA ILE A 166 -7.16 15.12 -4.78
C ILE A 166 -7.45 16.26 -5.75
N ARG A 167 -7.50 15.95 -7.05
CA ARG A 167 -7.76 16.89 -8.15
C ARG A 167 -8.98 16.41 -8.93
N PRO A 168 -10.19 16.78 -8.54
CA PRO A 168 -11.44 16.26 -9.13
C PRO A 168 -11.59 16.62 -10.61
N ASP A 169 -10.95 17.70 -11.05
CA ASP A 169 -10.99 18.18 -12.45
C ASP A 169 -9.96 17.49 -13.36
N SER A 170 -9.24 16.47 -12.86
CA SER A 170 -8.31 15.70 -13.68
C SER A 170 -9.04 15.00 -14.84
N SER A 171 -8.53 15.17 -16.04
CA SER A 171 -9.06 14.54 -17.25
C SER A 171 -7.93 14.00 -18.13
N VAL A 172 -8.26 13.12 -19.08
CA VAL A 172 -7.27 12.59 -20.02
C VAL A 172 -6.58 13.72 -20.78
N GLU A 173 -7.33 14.75 -21.17
CA GLU A 173 -6.83 15.90 -21.93
C GLU A 173 -5.83 16.72 -21.11
N THR A 174 -6.12 16.97 -19.83
CA THR A 174 -5.21 17.71 -18.94
C THR A 174 -3.97 16.89 -18.61
N LEU A 175 -4.11 15.60 -18.36
CA LEU A 175 -3.01 14.71 -18.07
C LEU A 175 -2.10 14.47 -19.28
N ALA A 176 -2.66 14.43 -20.49
CA ALA A 176 -1.90 14.26 -21.73
C ALA A 176 -0.84 15.37 -21.97
N THR A 177 -1.00 16.54 -21.34
CA THR A 177 -0.04 17.66 -21.45
C THR A 177 1.24 17.44 -20.61
N LEU A 178 1.22 16.49 -19.68
CA LEU A 178 2.35 16.22 -18.78
C LEU A 178 3.41 15.37 -19.50
N LYS A 179 4.68 15.73 -19.27
CA LYS A 179 5.81 14.99 -19.85
C LYS A 179 6.07 13.72 -19.04
N PRO A 180 6.51 12.62 -19.69
CA PRO A 180 7.01 11.43 -18.98
C PRO A 180 8.13 11.78 -18.00
N SER A 181 8.09 11.18 -16.81
CA SER A 181 9.04 11.51 -15.73
C SER A 181 10.29 10.66 -15.76
N PHE A 182 10.24 9.49 -16.39
CA PHE A 182 11.31 8.49 -16.28
C PHE A 182 12.13 8.31 -17.57
N GLU A 183 11.82 9.05 -18.62
CA GLU A 183 12.49 8.97 -19.92
C GLU A 183 14.00 9.24 -19.82
N ALA A 184 14.41 10.29 -19.09
CA ALA A 184 15.83 10.57 -18.90
C ALA A 184 16.55 9.47 -18.09
N LEU A 185 15.91 8.91 -17.07
CA LEU A 185 16.46 7.76 -16.33
C LEU A 185 16.59 6.52 -17.23
N GLY A 186 15.58 6.24 -18.05
CA GLY A 186 15.63 5.12 -18.98
C GLY A 186 16.71 5.31 -20.02
N ARG A 187 16.60 6.34 -20.84
CA ARG A 187 17.43 6.53 -22.04
C ARG A 187 18.81 7.08 -21.74
N GLU A 188 18.91 8.16 -20.96
CA GLU A 188 20.18 8.87 -20.74
C GLU A 188 21.02 8.21 -19.64
N ALA A 189 20.40 7.75 -18.55
CA ALA A 189 21.10 7.03 -17.49
C ALA A 189 21.29 5.52 -17.80
N GLY A 190 20.73 5.02 -18.91
CA GLY A 190 20.98 3.67 -19.42
C GLY A 190 20.14 2.55 -18.82
N PHE A 191 19.12 2.86 -17.99
CA PHE A 191 18.29 1.82 -17.36
C PHE A 191 17.39 1.07 -18.35
N ASP A 192 17.06 1.68 -19.50
CA ASP A 192 16.36 0.96 -20.58
C ASP A 192 17.20 -0.18 -21.12
N ALA A 193 18.50 0.03 -21.29
CA ALA A 193 19.39 -1.03 -21.76
C ALA A 193 19.45 -2.21 -20.78
N VAL A 194 19.53 -1.94 -19.48
CA VAL A 194 19.46 -2.98 -18.44
C VAL A 194 18.16 -3.78 -18.52
N ALA A 195 17.04 -3.09 -18.63
CA ALA A 195 15.73 -3.75 -18.74
C ALA A 195 15.58 -4.56 -20.02
N LEU A 196 16.02 -4.01 -21.17
CA LEU A 196 15.93 -4.67 -22.48
C LEU A 196 16.89 -5.85 -22.63
N GLU A 197 18.00 -5.90 -21.90
CA GLU A 197 18.84 -7.09 -21.86
C GLU A 197 18.03 -8.30 -21.37
N LYS A 198 17.19 -8.12 -20.37
CA LYS A 198 16.31 -9.16 -19.83
C LYS A 198 15.05 -9.38 -20.66
N TYR A 199 14.46 -8.30 -21.15
CA TYR A 199 13.23 -8.29 -21.96
C TYR A 199 13.55 -8.09 -23.43
N SER A 200 14.47 -8.89 -23.98
CA SER A 200 15.04 -8.77 -25.33
C SER A 200 14.03 -8.93 -26.49
N SER A 201 12.82 -9.38 -26.21
CA SER A 201 11.71 -9.39 -27.20
C SER A 201 11.09 -8.02 -27.46
N LEU A 202 11.36 -7.02 -26.61
CA LEU A 202 10.87 -5.66 -26.78
C LEU A 202 11.86 -4.85 -27.62
N ALA A 203 11.33 -4.05 -28.54
CA ALA A 203 12.16 -3.18 -29.40
C ALA A 203 12.63 -1.90 -28.66
N GLY A 204 12.02 -1.56 -27.54
CA GLY A 204 12.30 -0.38 -26.73
C GLY A 204 11.30 -0.25 -25.59
N ILE A 205 11.50 0.72 -24.71
CA ILE A 205 10.56 1.07 -23.62
C ILE A 205 9.89 2.39 -23.97
N GLU A 206 8.55 2.40 -23.93
CA GLU A 206 7.74 3.61 -24.06
C GLU A 206 7.57 4.25 -22.70
N HIS A 207 8.05 5.49 -22.54
CA HIS A 207 7.92 6.24 -21.29
C HIS A 207 6.59 6.97 -21.24
N LEU A 208 5.68 6.48 -20.42
CA LEU A 208 4.28 6.93 -20.36
C LEU A 208 3.88 7.47 -18.99
N HIS A 209 4.60 7.09 -17.92
CA HIS A 209 4.28 7.53 -16.56
C HIS A 209 4.83 8.91 -16.25
N HIS A 210 4.02 9.68 -15.53
CA HIS A 210 4.29 11.04 -15.09
C HIS A 210 3.58 11.32 -13.74
N PRO A 211 3.79 12.49 -13.09
CA PRO A 211 3.23 12.73 -11.75
C PRO A 211 1.69 12.63 -11.67
N GLY A 212 0.97 12.78 -12.79
CA GLY A 212 -0.48 12.73 -12.83
C GLY A 212 -1.07 11.32 -12.95
N ASN A 213 -0.25 10.29 -13.31
CA ASN A 213 -0.69 8.90 -13.39
C ASN A 213 0.19 7.96 -12.55
N SER A 214 0.89 8.55 -11.59
CA SER A 214 1.70 7.88 -10.57
C SER A 214 1.30 8.40 -9.19
N SER A 215 1.54 7.62 -8.15
CA SER A 215 1.23 8.03 -6.78
C SER A 215 2.08 9.22 -6.32
N GLY A 216 1.47 10.15 -5.59
CA GLY A 216 2.19 11.21 -4.92
C GLY A 216 2.99 10.70 -3.72
N ILE A 217 4.19 11.25 -3.50
CA ILE A 217 4.98 11.03 -2.29
C ILE A 217 4.43 11.97 -1.22
N VAL A 218 3.91 11.41 -0.12
CA VAL A 218 3.19 12.15 0.92
C VAL A 218 3.54 11.63 2.32
N ASP A 219 3.21 12.41 3.33
CA ASP A 219 3.20 11.99 4.73
C ASP A 219 1.89 11.26 5.06
N GLY A 220 1.94 10.27 5.95
CA GLY A 220 0.73 9.60 6.40
C GLY A 220 0.99 8.56 7.48
N ALA A 221 -0.06 8.25 8.23
CA ALA A 221 -0.04 7.18 9.23
C ALA A 221 -1.38 6.46 9.27
N ALA A 222 -1.35 5.14 9.45
CA ALA A 222 -2.54 4.34 9.60
C ALA A 222 -2.33 3.22 10.62
N LEU A 223 -3.39 2.90 11.37
CA LEU A 223 -3.36 1.86 12.40
C LEU A 223 -4.62 1.01 12.32
N THR A 224 -4.45 -0.27 12.57
CA THR A 224 -5.51 -1.25 12.77
C THR A 224 -5.34 -1.93 14.11
N LEU A 225 -6.44 -2.34 14.72
CA LEU A 225 -6.43 -3.18 15.92
C LEU A 225 -6.79 -4.61 15.51
N ILE A 226 -5.86 -5.53 15.77
CA ILE A 226 -5.98 -6.94 15.42
C ILE A 226 -6.05 -7.75 16.70
N GLY A 227 -7.05 -8.63 16.84
CA GLY A 227 -7.24 -9.40 18.05
C GLY A 227 -7.91 -10.75 17.82
N SER A 228 -7.81 -11.62 18.84
CA SER A 228 -8.71 -12.77 18.90
C SER A 228 -10.11 -12.31 19.26
N GLU A 229 -11.13 -13.07 18.85
CA GLU A 229 -12.53 -12.78 19.21
C GLU A 229 -12.73 -12.65 20.71
N GLU A 230 -12.08 -13.51 21.50
CA GLU A 230 -12.15 -13.46 22.94
C GLU A 230 -11.54 -12.16 23.51
N ALA A 231 -10.39 -11.72 22.98
CA ALA A 231 -9.77 -10.47 23.41
C ALA A 231 -10.63 -9.26 23.06
N GLY A 232 -11.24 -9.25 21.87
CA GLY A 232 -12.19 -8.22 21.45
C GLY A 232 -13.40 -8.15 22.40
N ARG A 233 -14.05 -9.28 22.67
CA ARG A 233 -15.18 -9.35 23.62
C ARG A 233 -14.81 -8.82 25.02
N ARG A 234 -13.65 -9.21 25.54
CA ARG A 234 -13.17 -8.71 26.84
C ARG A 234 -12.90 -7.22 26.85
N ALA A 235 -12.52 -6.66 25.72
CA ALA A 235 -12.30 -5.22 25.54
C ALA A 235 -13.57 -4.43 25.23
N GLY A 236 -14.73 -5.10 25.12
CA GLY A 236 -16.00 -4.48 24.73
C GLY A 236 -16.03 -4.03 23.27
N MET A 237 -15.26 -4.68 22.40
CA MET A 237 -15.14 -4.36 20.97
C MET A 237 -15.84 -5.43 20.13
N SER A 238 -16.51 -5.00 19.08
CA SER A 238 -17.06 -5.88 18.05
C SER A 238 -16.08 -5.95 16.87
N PRO A 239 -15.80 -7.15 16.36
CA PRO A 239 -14.99 -7.28 15.16
C PRO A 239 -15.74 -6.70 13.96
N ARG A 240 -15.01 -6.07 13.03
CA ARG A 240 -15.54 -5.55 11.76
C ARG A 240 -15.30 -6.52 10.62
N ALA A 241 -14.13 -7.16 10.63
CA ALA A 241 -13.76 -8.15 9.63
C ALA A 241 -12.84 -9.21 10.24
N ARG A 242 -12.81 -10.37 9.59
CA ARG A 242 -11.89 -11.48 9.87
C ARG A 242 -10.82 -11.51 8.79
N ILE A 243 -9.54 -11.60 9.17
CA ILE A 243 -8.46 -11.91 8.23
C ILE A 243 -8.56 -13.40 7.86
N VAL A 244 -8.87 -13.69 6.60
CA VAL A 244 -9.03 -15.06 6.10
C VAL A 244 -7.69 -15.68 5.79
N SER A 245 -6.91 -15.02 4.95
CA SER A 245 -5.58 -15.45 4.55
C SER A 245 -4.68 -14.25 4.25
N ALA A 246 -3.38 -14.50 4.19
CA ALA A 246 -2.38 -13.56 3.73
C ALA A 246 -1.27 -14.30 2.97
N ALA A 247 -0.67 -13.64 2.00
CA ALA A 247 0.45 -14.17 1.24
C ALA A 247 1.47 -13.09 0.91
N VAL A 248 2.72 -13.48 0.91
CA VAL A 248 3.86 -12.69 0.41
C VAL A 248 4.60 -13.54 -0.60
N VAL A 249 5.03 -12.92 -1.68
CA VAL A 249 5.76 -13.56 -2.76
C VAL A 249 6.92 -12.70 -3.24
N GLY A 250 7.99 -13.32 -3.72
CA GLY A 250 8.96 -12.69 -4.60
C GLY A 250 8.49 -12.77 -6.05
N SER A 251 8.83 -11.78 -6.85
CA SER A 251 8.59 -11.73 -8.29
C SER A 251 9.86 -11.26 -8.99
N GLU A 252 9.83 -11.12 -10.31
CA GLU A 252 10.98 -10.70 -11.09
C GLU A 252 11.39 -9.26 -10.73
N PRO A 253 12.66 -9.00 -10.30
CA PRO A 253 13.04 -7.73 -9.68
C PRO A 253 13.21 -6.58 -10.67
N THR A 254 13.49 -6.81 -11.94
CA THR A 254 13.68 -5.75 -12.95
C THR A 254 12.35 -5.10 -13.32
N ILE A 255 11.31 -5.90 -13.65
CA ILE A 255 9.95 -5.40 -13.86
C ILE A 255 9.23 -5.06 -12.54
N MET A 256 9.73 -5.61 -11.45
CA MET A 256 9.48 -5.26 -10.05
C MET A 256 8.01 -5.26 -9.60
N LEU A 257 7.12 -4.58 -10.32
CA LEU A 257 5.80 -4.21 -9.83
C LEU A 257 4.69 -5.23 -10.17
N THR A 258 5.07 -6.42 -10.63
CA THR A 258 4.13 -7.50 -11.01
C THR A 258 3.75 -8.41 -9.84
N GLY A 259 4.30 -8.20 -8.64
CA GLY A 259 4.06 -9.01 -7.46
C GLY A 259 2.62 -9.15 -6.97
N PRO A 260 1.70 -8.18 -7.17
CA PRO A 260 0.31 -8.28 -6.72
C PRO A 260 -0.42 -9.52 -7.23
N THR A 261 -0.34 -9.85 -8.51
CA THR A 261 -1.05 -11.00 -9.09
C THR A 261 -0.65 -12.33 -8.45
N PRO A 262 0.64 -12.73 -8.40
CA PRO A 262 1.01 -13.98 -7.74
C PRO A 262 0.74 -13.97 -6.23
N ALA A 263 0.79 -12.80 -5.56
CA ALA A 263 0.40 -12.69 -4.15
C ALA A 263 -1.10 -12.94 -3.96
N CYS A 264 -1.95 -12.36 -4.80
CA CYS A 264 -3.40 -12.58 -4.77
C CYS A 264 -3.76 -14.05 -5.06
N ARG A 265 -3.17 -14.65 -6.11
CA ARG A 265 -3.37 -16.08 -6.42
C ARG A 265 -3.00 -16.98 -5.24
N LYS A 266 -1.86 -16.73 -4.61
CA LYS A 266 -1.42 -17.49 -3.43
C LYS A 266 -2.34 -17.28 -2.22
N ALA A 267 -2.80 -16.05 -1.97
CA ALA A 267 -3.72 -15.77 -0.87
C ALA A 267 -5.08 -16.47 -1.09
N LEU A 268 -5.60 -16.48 -2.33
CA LEU A 268 -6.80 -17.20 -2.72
C LEU A 268 -6.65 -18.71 -2.55
N GLU A 269 -5.53 -19.28 -3.01
CA GLU A 269 -5.22 -20.71 -2.82
C GLU A 269 -5.22 -21.09 -1.34
N VAL A 270 -4.55 -20.33 -0.48
CA VAL A 270 -4.53 -20.55 0.97
C VAL A 270 -5.91 -20.46 1.60
N ALA A 271 -6.77 -19.58 1.06
CA ALA A 271 -8.16 -19.42 1.51
C ALA A 271 -9.11 -20.50 0.97
N GLY A 272 -8.70 -21.28 -0.04
CA GLY A 272 -9.59 -22.16 -0.80
C GLY A 272 -10.64 -21.42 -1.62
N MET A 273 -10.28 -20.21 -2.09
CA MET A 273 -11.16 -19.29 -2.82
C MET A 273 -10.67 -19.08 -4.25
N THR A 274 -11.52 -18.51 -5.08
CA THR A 274 -11.24 -18.08 -6.45
C THR A 274 -11.35 -16.55 -6.58
N ALA A 275 -10.92 -15.99 -7.70
CA ALA A 275 -11.08 -14.55 -7.96
C ALA A 275 -12.55 -14.09 -7.99
N ALA A 276 -13.47 -14.98 -8.34
CA ALA A 276 -14.92 -14.71 -8.38
C ALA A 276 -15.55 -14.60 -6.97
N ASP A 277 -14.88 -15.10 -5.94
CA ASP A 277 -15.35 -15.02 -4.56
C ASP A 277 -15.01 -13.67 -3.89
N ILE A 278 -14.30 -12.78 -4.59
CA ILE A 278 -13.89 -11.48 -4.08
C ILE A 278 -14.85 -10.40 -4.57
N ASP A 279 -15.54 -9.75 -3.65
CA ASP A 279 -16.48 -8.67 -3.94
C ASP A 279 -15.75 -7.35 -4.23
N LEU A 280 -14.70 -7.02 -3.46
CA LEU A 280 -13.95 -5.78 -3.58
C LEU A 280 -12.43 -6.01 -3.55
N VAL A 281 -11.73 -5.19 -4.33
CA VAL A 281 -10.27 -5.21 -4.45
C VAL A 281 -9.72 -3.82 -4.13
N GLU A 282 -8.79 -3.76 -3.20
CA GLU A 282 -7.95 -2.58 -2.96
C GLU A 282 -6.51 -2.89 -3.36
N ILE A 283 -6.02 -2.26 -4.41
CA ILE A 283 -4.63 -2.34 -4.85
C ILE A 283 -3.97 -0.97 -4.75
N ASN A 284 -2.75 -0.94 -4.23
CA ASN A 284 -1.99 0.30 -4.22
C ASN A 284 -1.69 0.78 -5.66
N GLU A 285 -2.06 2.02 -5.95
CA GLU A 285 -1.86 2.68 -7.25
C GLU A 285 -0.48 3.34 -7.31
N ALA A 286 0.61 2.58 -7.13
CA ALA A 286 1.95 3.16 -7.23
C ALA A 286 2.17 3.84 -8.59
N PHE A 287 1.68 3.19 -9.66
CA PHE A 287 1.64 3.66 -11.04
C PHE A 287 0.38 3.08 -11.69
N ALA A 288 -0.24 3.78 -12.63
CA ALA A 288 -1.50 3.34 -13.26
C ALA A 288 -1.39 1.96 -13.94
N ALA A 289 -0.22 1.59 -14.46
CA ALA A 289 -0.01 0.28 -15.07
C ALA A 289 -0.18 -0.89 -14.10
N VAL A 290 0.04 -0.69 -12.79
CA VAL A 290 0.00 -1.76 -11.79
C VAL A 290 -1.42 -2.28 -11.55
N PRO A 291 -2.43 -1.44 -11.21
CA PRO A 291 -3.80 -1.92 -11.09
C PRO A 291 -4.39 -2.41 -12.42
N LEU A 292 -4.04 -1.78 -13.56
CA LEU A 292 -4.48 -2.25 -14.87
C LEU A 292 -3.99 -3.67 -15.17
N LEU A 293 -2.72 -3.97 -14.86
CA LEU A 293 -2.17 -5.32 -14.98
C LEU A 293 -2.89 -6.31 -14.08
N LEU A 294 -3.08 -5.97 -12.81
CA LEU A 294 -3.79 -6.86 -11.87
C LEU A 294 -5.20 -7.19 -12.35
N MET A 295 -5.97 -6.17 -12.74
CA MET A 295 -7.34 -6.36 -13.25
C MET A 295 -7.34 -7.27 -14.48
N LYS A 296 -6.44 -7.04 -15.44
CA LYS A 296 -6.29 -7.88 -16.64
C LYS A 296 -5.97 -9.34 -16.31
N GLU A 297 -5.03 -9.59 -15.39
CA GLU A 297 -4.55 -10.94 -15.07
C GLU A 297 -5.48 -11.74 -14.14
N MET A 298 -6.29 -11.04 -13.32
CA MET A 298 -7.23 -11.66 -12.37
C MET A 298 -8.67 -11.68 -12.89
N GLY A 299 -8.96 -10.97 -13.97
CA GLY A 299 -10.32 -10.81 -14.50
C GLY A 299 -11.21 -9.91 -13.63
N TRP A 300 -10.61 -9.06 -12.81
CA TRP A 300 -11.34 -8.10 -11.98
C TRP A 300 -11.68 -6.84 -12.76
N THR A 301 -12.79 -6.20 -12.37
CA THR A 301 -13.30 -5.02 -13.07
C THR A 301 -12.98 -3.73 -12.31
N GLU A 302 -13.15 -2.61 -13.00
CA GLU A 302 -13.01 -1.29 -12.38
C GLU A 302 -14.09 -1.04 -11.30
N GLU A 303 -15.30 -1.62 -11.44
CA GLU A 303 -16.42 -1.44 -10.50
C GLU A 303 -16.18 -2.10 -9.14
N GLN A 304 -15.27 -3.07 -9.08
CA GLN A 304 -14.88 -3.73 -7.84
C GLN A 304 -13.48 -3.35 -7.34
N THR A 305 -12.70 -2.61 -8.15
CA THR A 305 -11.31 -2.26 -7.83
C THR A 305 -11.19 -0.77 -7.50
N ASN A 306 -10.59 -0.46 -6.34
CA ASN A 306 -10.31 0.91 -5.85
C ASN A 306 -11.52 1.84 -6.01
N VAL A 307 -12.66 1.40 -5.52
CA VAL A 307 -13.95 2.06 -5.75
C VAL A 307 -14.08 3.44 -5.09
N ASN A 308 -13.17 3.76 -4.18
CA ASN A 308 -13.06 5.07 -3.53
C ASN A 308 -11.84 5.88 -4.01
N GLY A 309 -11.27 5.51 -5.17
CA GLY A 309 -9.99 6.04 -5.61
C GLY A 309 -8.83 5.42 -4.84
N GLY A 310 -7.61 5.82 -5.14
CA GLY A 310 -6.41 5.25 -4.53
C GLY A 310 -5.24 6.22 -4.47
N ALA A 311 -4.04 5.68 -4.45
CA ALA A 311 -2.80 6.41 -4.18
C ALA A 311 -2.43 7.47 -5.23
N ILE A 312 -2.90 7.34 -6.47
CA ILE A 312 -2.72 8.39 -7.49
C ILE A 312 -3.43 9.67 -7.04
N ALA A 313 -4.63 9.55 -6.47
CA ALA A 313 -5.41 10.69 -6.00
C ALA A 313 -5.02 11.14 -4.58
N MET A 314 -4.83 10.21 -3.65
CA MET A 314 -4.70 10.47 -2.22
C MET A 314 -3.26 10.37 -1.70
N GLY A 315 -2.32 9.97 -2.56
CA GLY A 315 -0.92 9.79 -2.19
C GLY A 315 -0.60 8.40 -1.63
N HIS A 316 0.70 8.14 -1.54
CA HIS A 316 1.27 6.86 -1.12
C HIS A 316 2.29 7.07 -0.01
N PRO A 317 1.86 7.19 1.26
CA PRO A 317 2.76 7.20 2.40
C PRO A 317 3.24 5.77 2.67
N LEU A 318 4.21 5.31 1.91
CA LEU A 318 4.73 3.95 1.70
C LEU A 318 4.44 2.98 2.85
N GLY A 319 5.05 3.22 4.02
CA GLY A 319 4.90 2.36 5.19
C GLY A 319 3.47 2.32 5.78
N ALA A 320 2.64 3.35 5.55
CA ALA A 320 1.28 3.42 6.05
C ALA A 320 0.24 2.82 5.09
N THR A 321 0.51 2.85 3.78
CA THR A 321 -0.47 2.57 2.73
C THR A 321 -1.18 1.23 2.90
N GLY A 322 -0.45 0.18 3.28
CA GLY A 322 -1.04 -1.15 3.43
C GLY A 322 -2.15 -1.21 4.48
N ALA A 323 -2.00 -0.49 5.60
CA ALA A 323 -3.05 -0.38 6.62
C ALA A 323 -4.18 0.56 6.18
N MET A 324 -3.87 1.62 5.41
CA MET A 324 -4.87 2.54 4.85
C MET A 324 -5.84 1.81 3.92
N ILE A 325 -5.32 1.12 2.90
CA ILE A 325 -6.17 0.43 1.91
C ILE A 325 -6.96 -0.72 2.54
N LEU A 326 -6.40 -1.40 3.54
CA LEU A 326 -7.14 -2.42 4.29
C LEU A 326 -8.31 -1.79 5.08
N GLY A 327 -8.09 -0.64 5.71
CA GLY A 327 -9.15 0.12 6.39
C GLY A 327 -10.24 0.56 5.42
N THR A 328 -9.86 1.14 4.28
CA THR A 328 -10.77 1.55 3.19
C THR A 328 -11.60 0.36 2.68
N LEU A 329 -10.95 -0.79 2.47
CA LEU A 329 -11.63 -2.02 2.05
C LEU A 329 -12.70 -2.45 3.04
N VAL A 330 -12.39 -2.48 4.33
CA VAL A 330 -13.35 -2.87 5.39
C VAL A 330 -14.50 -1.87 5.49
N ASP A 331 -14.22 -0.56 5.45
CA ASP A 331 -15.25 0.48 5.44
C ASP A 331 -16.22 0.31 4.26
N GLU A 332 -15.69 -0.03 3.09
CA GLU A 332 -16.48 -0.15 1.87
C GLU A 332 -17.28 -1.47 1.81
N LEU A 333 -16.73 -2.57 2.32
CA LEU A 333 -17.48 -3.82 2.52
C LEU A 333 -18.70 -3.60 3.43
N GLU A 334 -18.52 -2.87 4.55
CA GLU A 334 -19.63 -2.52 5.45
C GLU A 334 -20.66 -1.62 4.75
N ARG A 335 -20.20 -0.57 4.05
CA ARG A 335 -21.07 0.41 3.41
C ARG A 335 -21.96 -0.19 2.33
N ARG A 336 -21.42 -1.16 1.56
CA ARG A 336 -22.14 -1.81 0.45
C ARG A 336 -22.82 -3.11 0.85
N ASP A 337 -22.74 -3.53 2.11
CA ASP A 337 -23.22 -4.82 2.59
C ASP A 337 -22.61 -6.00 1.81
N LEU A 338 -21.33 -5.89 1.45
CA LEU A 338 -20.55 -6.91 0.78
C LEU A 338 -19.76 -7.73 1.81
N ARG A 339 -19.25 -8.89 1.40
CA ARG A 339 -18.68 -9.85 2.34
C ARG A 339 -17.17 -9.94 2.26
N THR A 340 -16.61 -10.14 1.08
CA THR A 340 -15.21 -10.51 0.91
C THR A 340 -14.42 -9.47 0.15
N GLY A 341 -13.21 -9.23 0.61
CA GLY A 341 -12.31 -8.29 -0.05
C GLY A 341 -10.85 -8.70 0.04
N ILE A 342 -10.05 -8.18 -0.88
CA ILE A 342 -8.61 -8.39 -0.93
C ILE A 342 -7.88 -7.05 -1.02
N ALA A 343 -6.87 -6.87 -0.14
CA ALA A 343 -5.93 -5.75 -0.22
C ALA A 343 -4.58 -6.26 -0.70
N THR A 344 -3.94 -5.56 -1.66
CA THR A 344 -2.66 -5.98 -2.25
C THR A 344 -1.78 -4.79 -2.61
N LEU A 345 -0.46 -4.99 -2.58
CA LEU A 345 0.53 -4.00 -2.98
C LEU A 345 1.66 -4.64 -3.78
N CYS A 346 2.16 -3.91 -4.77
CA CYS A 346 3.49 -4.12 -5.32
C CYS A 346 4.55 -3.57 -4.35
N ILE A 347 5.74 -4.14 -4.40
CA ILE A 347 6.80 -3.84 -3.43
C ILE A 347 8.12 -3.73 -4.18
N GLY A 348 8.96 -2.80 -3.78
CA GLY A 348 10.32 -2.67 -4.27
C GLY A 348 11.08 -4.00 -4.26
N ALA A 349 12.06 -4.13 -5.12
CA ALA A 349 12.89 -5.35 -5.32
C ALA A 349 12.10 -6.58 -5.82
N GLY A 350 10.94 -6.38 -6.46
CA GLY A 350 10.17 -7.49 -7.05
C GLY A 350 9.51 -8.37 -5.98
N MET A 351 8.56 -7.82 -5.26
CA MET A 351 7.75 -8.56 -4.28
C MET A 351 6.28 -8.15 -4.40
N GLY A 352 5.38 -8.96 -3.82
CA GLY A 352 3.97 -8.66 -3.66
C GLY A 352 3.43 -9.19 -2.35
N VAL A 353 2.41 -8.52 -1.82
CA VAL A 353 1.66 -8.95 -0.64
C VAL A 353 0.17 -8.89 -0.93
N ALA A 354 -0.59 -9.82 -0.38
CA ALA A 354 -2.05 -9.80 -0.43
C ALA A 354 -2.64 -10.27 0.90
N THR A 355 -3.77 -9.69 1.29
CA THR A 355 -4.52 -10.06 2.49
C THR A 355 -6.00 -10.13 2.15
N ILE A 356 -6.63 -11.27 2.39
CA ILE A 356 -8.07 -11.46 2.22
C ILE A 356 -8.76 -11.25 3.55
N VAL A 357 -9.81 -10.46 3.53
CA VAL A 357 -10.68 -10.21 4.68
C VAL A 357 -12.11 -10.57 4.35
N GLU A 358 -12.84 -10.98 5.38
CA GLU A 358 -14.28 -11.26 5.33
C GLU A 358 -14.95 -10.42 6.41
N ARG A 359 -15.95 -9.63 6.02
CA ARG A 359 -16.78 -8.88 6.97
C ARG A 359 -17.57 -9.84 7.86
N VAL A 360 -17.70 -9.52 9.14
CA VAL A 360 -18.42 -10.32 10.16
C VAL A 360 -19.64 -9.58 10.67
#